data_7f219d996d9abe26be75fabc2cfe877c
#
_entry.id   7f219d996d9abe26be75fabc2cfe877c
#
_cell.length_a   1.000
_cell.length_b   1.000
_cell.length_c   1.000
_cell.angle_alpha   90.00
_cell.angle_beta   90.00
_cell.angle_gamma   90.00
#
_symmetry.space_group_name_H-M   'P 1'
#
loop_
_entity.id
_entity.type
_entity.pdbx_description
1 polymer ?
#
loop_
_entity_poly.entity_id
_entity_poly.type
_entity_poly.pdbx_seq_one_letter_code
_entity_poly.pdbx_strand_id
1 'polypeptide(L)'
;MNDPVVVPVENLKEEPYATVLCYPRASEAELQTRLKELQKHGVTAVEFAGKASVFNVPVLGKGFVGVAVIAHLNGQRTALKIRRVDADRVGLQHEAAMLAKANSVNVGPKLISASTNFLLMQFIDGDLLPSWLETHKDKKKERVHSVLREVLEQCWRLDAIGLDHGELSKAPKHVIVSKEQEPFIVDFETASVNRKPANVTAMCQYLFASSGAVARMAAESFGEKSFKELVGALRFYKRDRTRRNFERLLQICFA
;
A
#
# COMPACT_ATOMS: atom_id res chain seq x y z
N MET A 1 -13.61 -4.20 -18.92
CA MET A 1 -12.60 -4.86 -18.05
C MET A 1 -12.59 -6.31 -18.48
N ASN A 2 -11.43 -6.88 -18.73
CA ASN A 2 -11.34 -8.32 -19.00
C ASN A 2 -11.69 -9.08 -17.72
N ASP A 3 -12.37 -10.20 -17.85
CA ASP A 3 -12.69 -11.07 -16.72
C ASP A 3 -11.39 -11.56 -16.04
N PRO A 4 -11.36 -11.73 -14.71
CA PRO A 4 -10.20 -12.26 -14.01
C PRO A 4 -9.83 -13.66 -14.54
N VAL A 5 -8.55 -13.88 -14.78
CA VAL A 5 -8.04 -15.19 -15.22
C VAL A 5 -7.33 -15.86 -14.06
N VAL A 6 -7.80 -17.02 -13.64
CA VAL A 6 -7.19 -17.82 -12.57
C VAL A 6 -6.36 -18.94 -13.21
N VAL A 7 -5.07 -18.98 -12.91
CA VAL A 7 -4.11 -19.92 -13.51
C VAL A 7 -3.49 -20.77 -12.40
N PRO A 8 -3.67 -22.10 -12.40
CA PRO A 8 -3.00 -23.01 -11.48
C PRO A 8 -1.48 -22.87 -11.56
N VAL A 9 -0.78 -23.11 -10.42
CA VAL A 9 0.69 -22.92 -10.36
C VAL A 9 1.43 -23.76 -11.40
N GLU A 10 0.96 -24.97 -11.68
CA GLU A 10 1.55 -25.87 -12.70
C GLU A 10 1.47 -25.30 -14.13
N ASN A 11 0.49 -24.42 -14.41
CA ASN A 11 0.27 -23.81 -15.71
C ASN A 11 0.95 -22.44 -15.85
N LEU A 12 1.54 -21.88 -14.76
CA LEU A 12 2.30 -20.63 -14.82
C LEU A 12 3.59 -20.72 -15.65
N LYS A 13 3.98 -21.91 -16.07
CA LYS A 13 5.08 -22.13 -17.02
C LYS A 13 4.74 -21.74 -18.46
N GLU A 14 3.46 -21.56 -18.77
CA GLU A 14 2.97 -21.20 -20.08
C GLU A 14 3.01 -19.67 -20.27
N GLU A 15 3.27 -19.22 -21.51
CA GLU A 15 3.16 -17.80 -21.82
C GLU A 15 1.69 -17.38 -21.92
N PRO A 16 1.35 -16.14 -21.51
CA PRO A 16 2.25 -15.05 -21.09
C PRO A 16 2.60 -15.06 -19.59
N TYR A 17 2.15 -16.03 -18.82
CA TYR A 17 2.25 -16.05 -17.35
C TYR A 17 3.69 -16.28 -16.87
N ALA A 18 4.47 -17.10 -17.57
CA ALA A 18 5.88 -17.31 -17.30
C ALA A 18 6.67 -15.98 -17.32
N THR A 19 6.38 -15.15 -18.33
CA THR A 19 7.01 -13.83 -18.43
C THR A 19 6.54 -12.88 -17.33
N VAL A 20 5.27 -12.92 -16.89
CA VAL A 20 4.81 -12.12 -15.74
C VAL A 20 5.50 -12.58 -14.45
N LEU A 21 5.59 -13.90 -14.22
CA LEU A 21 6.25 -14.47 -13.06
C LEU A 21 7.73 -14.11 -12.98
N CYS A 22 8.41 -14.00 -14.13
CA CYS A 22 9.83 -13.66 -14.25
C CYS A 22 10.06 -12.28 -14.90
N TYR A 23 9.12 -11.33 -14.72
CA TYR A 23 9.20 -10.03 -15.36
C TYR A 23 10.55 -9.33 -15.12
N PRO A 24 11.16 -8.69 -16.15
CA PRO A 24 10.67 -8.50 -17.53
C PRO A 24 11.02 -9.63 -18.51
N ARG A 25 11.83 -10.59 -18.13
CA ARG A 25 12.25 -11.70 -19.01
C ARG A 25 12.32 -13.01 -18.24
N ALA A 26 11.63 -14.02 -18.75
CA ALA A 26 11.74 -15.37 -18.23
C ALA A 26 13.04 -16.05 -18.69
N SER A 27 13.65 -16.81 -17.78
CA SER A 27 14.61 -17.87 -18.10
C SER A 27 14.12 -19.17 -17.47
N GLU A 28 14.42 -20.30 -18.06
CA GLU A 28 13.96 -21.59 -17.55
C GLU A 28 14.40 -21.83 -16.08
N ALA A 29 15.66 -21.54 -15.76
CA ALA A 29 16.21 -21.71 -14.41
C ALA A 29 15.49 -20.83 -13.37
N GLU A 30 15.24 -19.56 -13.69
CA GLU A 30 14.54 -18.62 -12.81
C GLU A 30 13.06 -19.04 -12.64
N LEU A 31 12.41 -19.43 -13.73
CA LEU A 31 11.02 -19.88 -13.73
C LEU A 31 10.85 -21.11 -12.84
N GLN A 32 11.69 -22.14 -12.98
CA GLN A 32 11.65 -23.34 -12.17
C GLN A 32 11.89 -23.03 -10.68
N THR A 33 12.82 -22.10 -10.39
CA THR A 33 13.08 -21.64 -9.03
C THR A 33 11.84 -21.00 -8.41
N ARG A 34 11.18 -20.10 -9.14
CA ARG A 34 9.99 -19.37 -8.67
C ARG A 34 8.77 -20.28 -8.52
N LEU A 35 8.56 -21.23 -9.43
CA LEU A 35 7.48 -22.20 -9.30
C LEU A 35 7.63 -23.06 -8.00
N LYS A 36 8.84 -23.55 -7.73
CA LYS A 36 9.14 -24.28 -6.48
C LYS A 36 8.93 -23.39 -5.23
N GLU A 37 9.29 -22.11 -5.33
CA GLU A 37 9.13 -21.15 -4.25
C GLU A 37 7.64 -20.85 -3.97
N LEU A 38 6.80 -20.67 -4.99
CA LEU A 38 5.35 -20.56 -4.86
C LEU A 38 4.72 -21.80 -4.19
N GLN A 39 5.13 -22.98 -4.62
CA GLN A 39 4.66 -24.25 -4.00
C GLN A 39 5.03 -24.34 -2.51
N LYS A 40 6.23 -23.91 -2.13
CA LYS A 40 6.67 -23.86 -0.72
C LYS A 40 5.82 -22.90 0.11
N HIS A 41 5.31 -21.82 -0.50
CA HIS A 41 4.37 -20.91 0.14
C HIS A 41 2.94 -21.48 0.21
N GLY A 42 2.65 -22.61 -0.42
CA GLY A 42 1.32 -23.21 -0.47
C GLY A 42 0.37 -22.51 -1.45
N VAL A 43 0.90 -21.72 -2.38
CA VAL A 43 0.09 -21.08 -3.43
C VAL A 43 -0.39 -22.16 -4.40
N THR A 44 -1.70 -22.19 -4.66
CA THR A 44 -2.32 -23.15 -5.57
C THR A 44 -2.60 -22.57 -6.96
N ALA A 45 -2.90 -21.28 -7.04
CA ALA A 45 -3.15 -20.57 -8.29
C ALA A 45 -2.80 -19.08 -8.17
N VAL A 46 -2.60 -18.43 -9.31
CA VAL A 46 -2.46 -16.97 -9.43
C VAL A 46 -3.63 -16.45 -10.25
N GLU A 47 -4.27 -15.38 -9.75
CA GLU A 47 -5.36 -14.69 -10.41
C GLU A 47 -4.83 -13.36 -10.99
N PHE A 48 -4.96 -13.23 -12.28
CA PHE A 48 -4.56 -12.07 -13.05
C PHE A 48 -5.76 -11.14 -13.22
N ALA A 49 -5.77 -10.06 -12.48
CA ALA A 49 -6.81 -9.04 -12.47
C ALA A 49 -6.24 -7.67 -12.09
N GLY A 50 -6.93 -6.60 -12.41
CA GLY A 50 -6.57 -5.24 -12.04
C GLY A 50 -6.57 -4.26 -13.20
N LYS A 51 -6.21 -3.01 -12.88
CA LYS A 51 -6.20 -1.89 -13.84
C LYS A 51 -4.83 -1.68 -14.51
N ALA A 52 -3.75 -2.24 -13.93
CA ALA A 52 -2.42 -2.23 -14.53
C ALA A 52 -2.24 -3.47 -15.43
N SER A 53 -1.22 -3.46 -16.27
CA SER A 53 -0.89 -4.60 -17.12
C SER A 53 0.61 -4.83 -17.27
N VAL A 54 0.96 -6.09 -17.47
CA VAL A 54 2.29 -6.56 -17.85
C VAL A 54 2.13 -7.45 -19.08
N PHE A 55 2.67 -7.06 -20.25
CA PHE A 55 2.50 -7.77 -21.51
C PHE A 55 1.04 -8.18 -21.80
N ASN A 56 0.12 -7.21 -21.65
CA ASN A 56 -1.33 -7.38 -21.81
C ASN A 56 -2.01 -8.31 -20.77
N VAL A 57 -1.27 -8.84 -19.80
CA VAL A 57 -1.84 -9.58 -18.67
C VAL A 57 -2.24 -8.59 -17.57
N PRO A 58 -3.50 -8.58 -17.11
CA PRO A 58 -3.94 -7.70 -16.04
C PRO A 58 -3.22 -8.02 -14.73
N VAL A 59 -2.82 -6.99 -13.98
CA VAL A 59 -2.18 -7.12 -12.67
C VAL A 59 -2.72 -6.05 -11.71
N LEU A 60 -2.62 -6.27 -10.40
CA LEU A 60 -3.02 -5.28 -9.39
C LEU A 60 -2.17 -4.02 -9.48
N GLY A 61 -0.86 -4.19 -9.69
CA GLY A 61 0.08 -3.09 -9.79
C GLY A 61 1.42 -3.53 -10.36
N LYS A 62 2.18 -2.53 -10.85
CA LYS A 62 3.53 -2.72 -11.38
C LYS A 62 4.40 -1.57 -10.87
N GLY A 63 5.47 -1.92 -10.18
CA GLY A 63 6.46 -1.00 -9.63
C GLY A 63 7.87 -1.22 -10.18
N PHE A 64 8.83 -0.51 -9.57
CA PHE A 64 10.25 -0.65 -9.89
C PHE A 64 10.82 -1.99 -9.40
N VAL A 65 10.39 -2.46 -8.23
CA VAL A 65 10.91 -3.69 -7.60
C VAL A 65 10.05 -4.90 -7.93
N GLY A 66 8.74 -4.73 -8.14
CA GLY A 66 7.85 -5.88 -8.27
C GLY A 66 6.58 -5.64 -9.07
N VAL A 67 5.90 -6.76 -9.33
CA VAL A 67 4.56 -6.84 -9.89
C VAL A 67 3.64 -7.42 -8.81
N ALA A 68 2.49 -6.82 -8.60
CA ALA A 68 1.50 -7.30 -7.64
C ALA A 68 0.34 -7.99 -8.38
N VAL A 69 0.00 -9.19 -7.95
CA VAL A 69 -1.12 -10.01 -8.46
C VAL A 69 -1.91 -10.59 -7.28
N ILE A 70 -2.96 -11.33 -7.56
CA ILE A 70 -3.69 -12.09 -6.54
C ILE A 70 -3.19 -13.53 -6.57
N ALA A 71 -2.94 -14.12 -5.41
CA ALA A 71 -2.66 -15.55 -5.28
C ALA A 71 -3.77 -16.22 -4.48
N HIS A 72 -4.01 -17.49 -4.76
CA HIS A 72 -4.92 -18.35 -4.01
C HIS A 72 -4.12 -19.23 -3.06
N LEU A 73 -4.37 -19.08 -1.76
CA LEU A 73 -3.75 -19.82 -0.67
C LEU A 73 -4.85 -20.41 0.21
N ASN A 74 -4.93 -21.74 0.30
CA ASN A 74 -5.98 -22.43 1.08
C ASN A 74 -7.41 -21.97 0.72
N GLY A 75 -7.67 -21.72 -0.56
CA GLY A 75 -8.96 -21.24 -1.07
C GLY A 75 -9.25 -19.75 -0.80
N GLN A 76 -8.32 -19.02 -0.19
CA GLN A 76 -8.46 -17.58 0.07
C GLN A 76 -7.60 -16.74 -0.88
N ARG A 77 -8.12 -15.59 -1.29
CA ARG A 77 -7.39 -14.59 -2.07
C ARG A 77 -6.37 -13.87 -1.18
N THR A 78 -5.14 -13.82 -1.63
CA THR A 78 -4.02 -13.09 -1.00
C THR A 78 -3.37 -12.17 -2.02
N ALA A 79 -2.78 -11.07 -1.59
CA ALA A 79 -1.95 -10.26 -2.46
C ALA A 79 -0.54 -10.87 -2.52
N LEU A 80 -0.04 -11.06 -3.74
CA LEU A 80 1.29 -11.58 -4.03
C LEU A 80 2.10 -10.51 -4.75
N LYS A 81 3.15 -9.99 -4.11
CA LYS A 81 4.17 -9.17 -4.78
C LYS A 81 5.27 -10.08 -5.29
N ILE A 82 5.54 -10.02 -6.59
CA ILE A 82 6.55 -10.80 -7.33
C ILE A 82 7.72 -9.88 -7.59
N ARG A 83 8.92 -10.22 -7.13
CA ARG A 83 10.13 -9.45 -7.40
C ARG A 83 10.46 -9.51 -8.90
N ARG A 84 10.77 -8.40 -9.49
CA ARG A 84 11.31 -8.34 -10.85
C ARG A 84 12.70 -8.94 -10.89
N VAL A 85 13.04 -9.65 -11.98
CA VAL A 85 14.38 -10.25 -12.14
C VAL A 85 15.48 -9.20 -12.34
N ASP A 86 15.11 -8.01 -12.85
CA ASP A 86 16.00 -6.87 -13.07
C ASP A 86 15.99 -5.84 -11.93
N ALA A 87 15.35 -6.17 -10.80
CA ALA A 87 15.34 -5.26 -9.65
C ALA A 87 16.72 -5.18 -8.99
N ASP A 88 17.15 -3.96 -8.65
CA ASP A 88 18.42 -3.71 -7.93
C ASP A 88 18.44 -4.35 -6.53
N ARG A 89 17.27 -4.65 -5.97
CA ARG A 89 17.14 -5.31 -4.66
C ARG A 89 17.29 -6.82 -4.79
N VAL A 90 18.13 -7.38 -3.93
CA VAL A 90 18.39 -8.83 -3.88
C VAL A 90 17.14 -9.65 -3.53
N GLY A 91 16.18 -9.05 -2.79
CA GLY A 91 14.94 -9.74 -2.40
C GLY A 91 13.92 -8.83 -1.73
N LEU A 92 12.79 -9.42 -1.35
CA LEU A 92 11.66 -8.75 -0.70
C LEU A 92 11.70 -8.80 0.84
N GLN A 93 12.78 -9.35 1.44
CA GLN A 93 12.92 -9.52 2.88
C GLN A 93 12.88 -8.21 3.65
N HIS A 94 13.45 -7.14 3.09
CA HIS A 94 13.40 -5.82 3.72
C HIS A 94 11.96 -5.31 3.83
N GLU A 95 11.20 -5.35 2.75
CA GLU A 95 9.80 -4.95 2.73
C GLU A 95 8.96 -5.80 3.71
N ALA A 96 9.20 -7.12 3.73
CA ALA A 96 8.54 -8.03 4.67
C ALA A 96 8.85 -7.67 6.13
N ALA A 97 10.11 -7.34 6.47
CA ALA A 97 10.50 -6.94 7.81
C ALA A 97 9.84 -5.61 8.23
N MET A 98 9.77 -4.63 7.33
CA MET A 98 9.10 -3.35 7.58
C MET A 98 7.58 -3.52 7.73
N LEU A 99 6.96 -4.35 6.89
CA LEU A 99 5.54 -4.70 6.99
C LEU A 99 5.23 -5.43 8.29
N ALA A 100 6.05 -6.42 8.68
CA ALA A 100 5.91 -7.12 9.97
C ALA A 100 5.96 -6.14 11.15
N LYS A 101 6.88 -5.17 11.11
CA LYS A 101 6.97 -4.11 12.12
C LYS A 101 5.74 -3.19 12.11
N ALA A 102 5.21 -2.81 10.95
CA ALA A 102 3.96 -2.06 10.85
C ALA A 102 2.77 -2.86 11.39
N ASN A 103 2.72 -4.17 11.11
CA ASN A 103 1.68 -5.05 11.63
C ASN A 103 1.69 -5.16 13.16
N SER A 104 2.83 -4.98 13.83
CA SER A 104 2.89 -5.00 15.32
C SER A 104 2.09 -3.86 15.97
N VAL A 105 1.72 -2.83 15.20
CA VAL A 105 0.86 -1.71 15.63
C VAL A 105 -0.42 -1.61 14.80
N ASN A 106 -0.85 -2.72 14.20
CA ASN A 106 -2.06 -2.83 13.37
C ASN A 106 -2.08 -1.83 12.21
N VAL A 107 -0.97 -1.73 11.47
CA VAL A 107 -0.87 -0.91 10.25
C VAL A 107 -0.47 -1.78 9.07
N GLY A 108 -1.09 -1.53 7.92
CA GLY A 108 -0.87 -2.24 6.67
C GLY A 108 -1.60 -3.59 6.56
N PRO A 109 -1.54 -4.24 5.38
CA PRO A 109 -2.08 -5.58 5.19
C PRO A 109 -1.30 -6.58 6.06
N LYS A 110 -1.96 -7.62 6.56
CA LYS A 110 -1.28 -8.66 7.36
C LYS A 110 -0.25 -9.38 6.50
N LEU A 111 1.00 -9.43 6.96
CA LEU A 111 2.04 -10.27 6.38
C LEU A 111 1.66 -11.74 6.58
N ILE A 112 1.71 -12.53 5.51
CA ILE A 112 1.46 -13.97 5.54
C ILE A 112 2.78 -14.73 5.50
N SER A 113 3.57 -14.51 4.45
CA SER A 113 4.91 -15.10 4.29
C SER A 113 5.74 -14.32 3.30
N ALA A 114 7.06 -14.51 3.34
CA ALA A 114 7.98 -13.88 2.40
C ALA A 114 9.16 -14.76 2.08
N SER A 115 9.70 -14.58 0.88
CA SER A 115 10.94 -15.21 0.41
C SER A 115 11.75 -14.22 -0.42
N THR A 116 12.76 -14.67 -1.13
CA THR A 116 13.56 -13.80 -1.98
C THR A 116 12.73 -13.19 -3.09
N ASN A 117 11.87 -13.97 -3.74
CA ASN A 117 11.14 -13.52 -4.92
C ASN A 117 9.68 -13.16 -4.65
N PHE A 118 9.12 -13.52 -3.49
CA PHE A 118 7.72 -13.36 -3.19
C PHE A 118 7.45 -12.75 -1.82
N LEU A 119 6.44 -11.90 -1.78
CA LEU A 119 5.84 -11.38 -0.55
C LEU A 119 4.34 -11.62 -0.61
N LEU A 120 3.83 -12.47 0.28
CA LEU A 120 2.41 -12.76 0.44
C LEU A 120 1.85 -11.98 1.61
N MET A 121 0.75 -11.29 1.36
CA MET A 121 0.07 -10.49 2.37
C MET A 121 -1.44 -10.51 2.16
N GLN A 122 -2.19 -10.03 3.11
CA GLN A 122 -3.63 -9.88 3.03
C GLN A 122 -4.01 -9.13 1.74
N PHE A 123 -4.94 -9.69 0.97
CA PHE A 123 -5.56 -8.98 -0.15
C PHE A 123 -6.59 -7.99 0.37
N ILE A 124 -6.45 -6.73 0.02
CA ILE A 124 -7.40 -5.68 0.37
C ILE A 124 -8.31 -5.44 -0.85
N ASP A 125 -9.54 -5.91 -0.76
CA ASP A 125 -10.55 -5.66 -1.80
C ASP A 125 -11.12 -4.24 -1.61
N GLY A 126 -10.61 -3.30 -2.39
CA GLY A 126 -10.96 -1.88 -2.25
C GLY A 126 -10.37 -1.01 -3.34
N ASP A 127 -10.53 0.29 -3.17
CA ASP A 127 -10.03 1.30 -4.08
C ASP A 127 -8.91 2.14 -3.45
N LEU A 128 -8.02 2.66 -4.29
CA LEU A 128 -7.06 3.67 -3.86
C LEU A 128 -7.77 4.90 -3.31
N LEU A 129 -7.24 5.51 -2.25
CA LEU A 129 -7.84 6.65 -1.57
C LEU A 129 -8.34 7.77 -2.49
N PRO A 130 -7.62 8.19 -3.56
CA PRO A 130 -8.14 9.21 -4.49
C PRO A 130 -9.42 8.77 -5.19
N SER A 131 -9.45 7.54 -5.72
CA SER A 131 -10.64 6.99 -6.40
C SER A 131 -11.79 6.77 -5.42
N TRP A 132 -11.48 6.33 -4.21
CA TRP A 132 -12.47 6.17 -3.16
C TRP A 132 -13.11 7.51 -2.77
N LEU A 133 -12.32 8.56 -2.58
CA LEU A 133 -12.83 9.90 -2.28
C LEU A 133 -13.72 10.42 -3.41
N GLU A 134 -13.31 10.26 -4.67
CA GLU A 134 -14.08 10.71 -5.83
C GLU A 134 -15.46 10.04 -5.90
N THR A 135 -15.52 8.73 -5.63
CA THR A 135 -16.80 7.99 -5.61
C THR A 135 -17.65 8.26 -4.37
N HIS A 136 -17.09 8.92 -3.35
CA HIS A 136 -17.76 9.19 -2.07
C HIS A 136 -17.94 10.69 -1.77
N LYS A 137 -17.62 11.59 -2.71
CA LYS A 137 -17.74 13.04 -2.51
C LYS A 137 -19.14 13.53 -2.14
N ASP A 138 -20.18 12.85 -2.64
CA ASP A 138 -21.58 13.17 -2.34
C ASP A 138 -22.15 12.39 -1.14
N LYS A 139 -21.30 11.61 -0.44
CA LYS A 139 -21.70 10.80 0.72
C LYS A 139 -21.35 11.49 2.03
N LYS A 140 -21.99 11.01 3.12
CA LYS A 140 -21.90 11.61 4.45
C LYS A 140 -20.47 12.01 4.83
N LYS A 141 -20.26 13.29 5.14
CA LYS A 141 -19.02 13.89 5.64
C LYS A 141 -18.36 13.05 6.75
N GLU A 142 -19.17 12.45 7.63
CA GLU A 142 -18.73 11.62 8.74
C GLU A 142 -17.92 10.39 8.28
N ARG A 143 -18.29 9.81 7.14
CA ARG A 143 -17.56 8.65 6.58
C ARG A 143 -16.18 9.04 6.08
N VAL A 144 -16.09 10.13 5.32
CA VAL A 144 -14.81 10.66 4.85
C VAL A 144 -13.93 11.04 6.04
N HIS A 145 -14.52 11.69 7.05
CA HIS A 145 -13.85 12.03 8.30
C HIS A 145 -13.26 10.77 8.99
N SER A 146 -14.08 9.72 9.16
CA SER A 146 -13.63 8.48 9.82
C SER A 146 -12.46 7.85 9.10
N VAL A 147 -12.53 7.72 7.77
CA VAL A 147 -11.45 7.12 6.96
C VAL A 147 -10.17 7.97 7.02
N LEU A 148 -10.25 9.28 6.79
CA LEU A 148 -9.07 10.14 6.80
C LEU A 148 -8.46 10.25 8.20
N ARG A 149 -9.28 10.27 9.25
CA ARG A 149 -8.80 10.22 10.63
C ARG A 149 -8.04 8.92 10.90
N GLU A 150 -8.58 7.76 10.50
CA GLU A 150 -7.91 6.48 10.69
C GLU A 150 -6.59 6.39 9.90
N VAL A 151 -6.52 6.95 8.68
CA VAL A 151 -5.25 7.06 7.94
C VAL A 151 -4.20 7.82 8.77
N LEU A 152 -4.58 8.95 9.39
CA LEU A 152 -3.66 9.71 10.23
C LEU A 152 -3.31 8.98 11.53
N GLU A 153 -4.24 8.23 12.13
CA GLU A 153 -3.97 7.37 13.29
C GLU A 153 -2.95 6.26 12.94
N GLN A 154 -3.06 5.66 11.77
CA GLN A 154 -2.06 4.69 11.28
C GLN A 154 -0.69 5.37 11.13
N CYS A 155 -0.63 6.55 10.54
CA CYS A 155 0.61 7.32 10.44
C CYS A 155 1.22 7.63 11.82
N TRP A 156 0.39 7.98 12.81
CA TRP A 156 0.85 8.23 14.17
C TRP A 156 1.40 6.96 14.84
N ARG A 157 0.73 5.82 14.66
CA ARG A 157 1.22 4.53 15.18
C ARG A 157 2.59 4.16 14.58
N LEU A 158 2.79 4.42 13.28
CA LEU A 158 4.10 4.23 12.63
C LEU A 158 5.16 5.19 13.20
N ASP A 159 4.82 6.48 13.37
CA ASP A 159 5.73 7.47 13.96
C ASP A 159 6.13 7.07 15.40
N ALA A 160 5.18 6.54 16.19
CA ALA A 160 5.40 6.13 17.58
C ALA A 160 6.41 4.97 17.72
N ILE A 161 6.44 4.05 16.76
CA ILE A 161 7.40 2.92 16.76
C ILE A 161 8.70 3.20 15.99
N GLY A 162 8.88 4.43 15.54
CA GLY A 162 10.10 4.84 14.82
C GLY A 162 10.19 4.30 13.39
N LEU A 163 9.08 3.90 12.76
CA LEU A 163 9.04 3.42 11.38
C LEU A 163 8.61 4.53 10.44
N ASP A 164 9.49 4.94 9.53
CA ASP A 164 9.19 5.89 8.46
C ASP A 164 8.85 5.15 7.17
N HIS A 165 7.67 5.39 6.62
CA HIS A 165 7.24 4.78 5.35
C HIS A 165 8.04 5.30 4.16
N GLY A 166 8.36 6.59 4.15
CA GLY A 166 9.23 7.24 3.15
C GLY A 166 8.50 7.86 1.96
N GLU A 167 7.30 7.43 1.62
CA GLU A 167 6.60 7.87 0.39
C GLU A 167 5.21 8.51 0.60
N LEU A 168 4.78 8.71 1.85
CA LEU A 168 3.42 9.21 2.12
C LEU A 168 3.16 10.66 1.69
N SER A 169 4.18 11.43 1.36
CA SER A 169 4.01 12.76 0.75
C SER A 169 3.58 12.72 -0.72
N LYS A 170 3.74 11.56 -1.37
CA LYS A 170 3.31 11.26 -2.74
C LYS A 170 2.36 10.05 -2.74
N ALA A 171 1.36 10.08 -1.87
CA ALA A 171 0.58 8.94 -1.45
C ALA A 171 -0.64 8.51 -2.32
N PRO A 172 -0.83 8.90 -3.62
CA PRO A 172 -2.02 8.46 -4.34
C PRO A 172 -2.12 6.93 -4.49
N LYS A 173 -1.01 6.20 -4.30
CA LYS A 173 -0.92 4.74 -4.45
C LYS A 173 -0.73 3.98 -3.14
N HIS A 174 -0.54 4.67 -2.02
CA HIS A 174 -0.10 4.05 -0.76
C HIS A 174 -1.19 3.92 0.30
N VAL A 175 -2.44 4.24 -0.05
CA VAL A 175 -3.60 3.98 0.81
C VAL A 175 -4.71 3.33 -0.02
N ILE A 176 -5.15 2.15 0.41
CA ILE A 176 -6.31 1.44 -0.11
C ILE A 176 -7.41 1.53 0.94
N VAL A 177 -8.63 1.89 0.53
CA VAL A 177 -9.82 1.81 1.39
C VAL A 177 -10.62 0.60 0.98
N SER A 178 -10.82 -0.33 1.90
CA SER A 178 -11.54 -1.58 1.64
C SER A 178 -13.04 -1.34 1.40
N LYS A 179 -13.75 -2.37 0.95
CA LYS A 179 -15.22 -2.33 0.81
C LYS A 179 -15.91 -2.10 2.15
N GLU A 180 -15.30 -2.53 3.24
CA GLU A 180 -15.76 -2.31 4.62
C GLU A 180 -15.45 -0.90 5.15
N GLN A 181 -14.84 -0.04 4.30
CA GLN A 181 -14.45 1.35 4.62
C GLN A 181 -13.27 1.46 5.59
N GLU A 182 -12.43 0.44 5.66
CA GLU A 182 -11.22 0.44 6.45
C GLU A 182 -10.03 0.85 5.56
N PRO A 183 -9.25 1.89 5.94
CA PRO A 183 -8.06 2.26 5.19
C PRO A 183 -6.85 1.40 5.58
N PHE A 184 -6.02 1.10 4.59
CA PHE A 184 -4.76 0.37 4.75
C PHE A 184 -3.62 1.15 4.09
N ILE A 185 -2.57 1.44 4.85
CA ILE A 185 -1.31 1.93 4.28
C ILE A 185 -0.58 0.73 3.69
N VAL A 186 -0.14 0.84 2.43
CA VAL A 186 0.47 -0.26 1.67
C VAL A 186 1.82 0.14 1.08
N ASP A 187 2.62 -0.86 0.66
CA ASP A 187 3.91 -0.69 -0.03
C ASP A 187 5.01 -0.14 0.89
N PHE A 188 5.51 -0.99 1.78
CA PHE A 188 6.58 -0.69 2.74
C PHE A 188 7.99 -0.85 2.15
N GLU A 189 8.13 -0.86 0.83
CA GLU A 189 9.37 -1.09 0.09
C GLU A 189 10.49 -0.10 0.47
N THR A 190 10.15 1.18 0.64
CA THR A 190 11.09 2.24 1.01
C THR A 190 11.10 2.54 2.51
N ALA A 191 10.30 1.81 3.29
CA ALA A 191 10.19 2.05 4.73
C ALA A 191 11.53 1.79 5.46
N SER A 192 11.76 2.49 6.56
CA SER A 192 13.02 2.42 7.30
C SER A 192 12.84 2.78 8.77
N VAL A 193 13.57 2.09 9.62
CA VAL A 193 13.72 2.41 11.05
C VAL A 193 14.95 3.27 11.34
N ASN A 194 15.78 3.53 10.33
CA ASN A 194 17.01 4.31 10.45
C ASN A 194 16.81 5.79 10.08
N ARG A 195 15.62 6.17 9.62
CA ARG A 195 15.24 7.55 9.36
C ARG A 195 14.34 8.07 10.46
N LYS A 196 14.37 9.38 10.69
CA LYS A 196 13.43 10.04 11.58
C LYS A 196 12.02 10.00 10.95
N PRO A 197 11.03 9.37 11.61
CA PRO A 197 9.71 9.22 11.02
C PRO A 197 9.05 10.57 10.71
N ALA A 198 8.31 10.60 9.59
CA ALA A 198 7.61 11.79 9.13
C ALA A 198 6.21 11.46 8.55
N ASN A 199 5.63 10.31 8.94
CA ASN A 199 4.40 9.78 8.34
C ASN A 199 3.21 10.73 8.52
N VAL A 200 2.94 11.18 9.75
CA VAL A 200 1.85 12.14 10.02
C VAL A 200 2.06 13.43 9.24
N THR A 201 3.28 13.98 9.24
CA THR A 201 3.54 15.26 8.56
C THR A 201 3.43 15.13 7.05
N ALA A 202 3.90 14.03 6.47
CA ALA A 202 3.81 13.73 5.05
C ALA A 202 2.35 13.52 4.60
N MET A 203 1.57 12.74 5.37
CA MET A 203 0.17 12.48 5.07
C MET A 203 -0.70 13.73 5.24
N CYS A 204 -0.51 14.52 6.30
CA CYS A 204 -1.23 15.78 6.45
C CYS A 204 -0.93 16.75 5.31
N GLN A 205 0.32 16.82 4.86
CA GLN A 205 0.70 17.62 3.70
C GLN A 205 -0.03 17.17 2.44
N TYR A 206 -0.09 15.86 2.20
CA TYR A 206 -0.79 15.26 1.07
C TYR A 206 -2.30 15.54 1.11
N LEU A 207 -2.93 15.38 2.27
CA LEU A 207 -4.37 15.49 2.44
C LEU A 207 -4.90 16.94 2.52
N PHE A 208 -4.13 17.88 3.09
CA PHE A 208 -4.67 19.19 3.47
C PHE A 208 -3.83 20.40 3.00
N ALA A 209 -2.58 20.21 2.56
CA ALA A 209 -1.71 21.33 2.21
C ALA A 209 -1.19 21.27 0.77
N SER A 210 -1.44 20.20 0.02
CA SER A 210 -1.06 20.09 -1.38
C SER A 210 -2.11 20.74 -2.30
N SER A 211 -1.72 21.04 -3.54
CA SER A 211 -2.64 21.48 -4.59
C SER A 211 -3.30 20.32 -5.35
N GLY A 212 -3.11 19.09 -4.89
CA GLY A 212 -3.61 17.89 -5.55
C GLY A 212 -5.12 17.68 -5.42
N ALA A 213 -5.67 16.77 -6.23
CA ALA A 213 -7.10 16.45 -6.23
C ALA A 213 -7.60 16.01 -4.85
N VAL A 214 -6.82 15.21 -4.11
CA VAL A 214 -7.20 14.73 -2.77
C VAL A 214 -7.33 15.88 -1.78
N ALA A 215 -6.41 16.85 -1.79
CA ALA A 215 -6.52 18.01 -0.91
C ALA A 215 -7.73 18.90 -1.24
N ARG A 216 -8.08 19.04 -2.53
CA ARG A 216 -9.32 19.74 -2.92
C ARG A 216 -10.57 19.01 -2.42
N MET A 217 -10.66 17.69 -2.58
CA MET A 217 -11.79 16.89 -2.07
C MET A 217 -11.87 16.93 -0.55
N ALA A 218 -10.74 16.95 0.16
CA ALA A 218 -10.70 17.14 1.61
C ALA A 218 -11.20 18.55 2.01
N ALA A 219 -10.80 19.59 1.26
CA ALA A 219 -11.27 20.96 1.48
C ALA A 219 -12.79 21.12 1.22
N GLU A 220 -13.34 20.44 0.20
CA GLU A 220 -14.79 20.39 -0.03
C GLU A 220 -15.55 19.78 1.18
N SER A 221 -14.96 18.77 1.83
CA SER A 221 -15.57 18.09 2.98
C SER A 221 -15.39 18.85 4.30
N PHE A 222 -14.23 19.46 4.54
CA PHE A 222 -13.83 20.02 5.85
C PHE A 222 -13.49 21.52 5.80
N GLY A 223 -13.67 22.18 4.68
CA GLY A 223 -13.25 23.57 4.47
C GLY A 223 -11.74 23.71 4.21
N GLU A 224 -11.36 24.81 3.62
CA GLU A 224 -9.96 25.18 3.44
C GLU A 224 -9.29 25.42 4.80
N LYS A 225 -8.09 24.88 4.96
CA LYS A 225 -7.33 25.05 6.21
C LYS A 225 -6.40 26.26 6.11
N SER A 226 -6.27 27.00 7.20
CA SER A 226 -5.24 28.03 7.29
C SER A 226 -3.86 27.37 7.16
N PHE A 227 -3.18 27.67 6.05
CA PHE A 227 -1.85 27.12 5.79
C PHE A 227 -0.86 27.44 6.93
N LYS A 228 -0.92 28.67 7.47
CA LYS A 228 -0.07 29.11 8.58
C LYS A 228 -0.32 28.30 9.84
N GLU A 229 -1.58 28.05 10.16
CA GLU A 229 -1.99 27.30 11.36
C GLU A 229 -1.62 25.81 11.25
N LEU A 230 -1.94 25.20 10.10
CA LEU A 230 -1.59 23.81 9.81
C LEU A 230 -0.07 23.58 9.85
N VAL A 231 0.71 24.42 9.17
CA VAL A 231 2.18 24.34 9.17
C VAL A 231 2.75 24.57 10.57
N GLY A 232 2.17 25.49 11.35
CA GLY A 232 2.54 25.69 12.76
C GLY A 232 2.36 24.41 13.59
N ALA A 233 1.18 23.78 13.50
CA ALA A 233 0.89 22.53 14.22
C ALA A 233 1.78 21.36 13.75
N LEU A 234 2.04 21.24 12.45
CA LEU A 234 2.96 20.23 11.88
C LEU A 234 4.39 20.41 12.42
N ARG A 235 4.88 21.65 12.54
CA ARG A 235 6.19 21.94 13.12
C ARG A 235 6.26 21.55 14.60
N PHE A 236 5.21 21.82 15.37
CA PHE A 236 5.13 21.39 16.77
C PHE A 236 5.16 19.88 16.87
N TYR A 237 4.32 19.18 16.11
CA TYR A 237 4.29 17.73 16.08
C TYR A 237 5.64 17.13 15.66
N LYS A 238 6.29 17.64 14.60
CA LYS A 238 7.59 17.17 14.13
C LYS A 238 8.70 17.29 15.17
N ARG A 239 8.64 18.33 16.01
CA ARG A 239 9.61 18.55 17.10
C ARG A 239 9.33 17.61 18.27
N ASP A 240 8.07 17.45 18.64
CA ASP A 240 7.63 16.63 19.76
C ASP A 240 6.39 15.79 19.34
N ARG A 241 6.61 14.48 19.08
CA ARG A 241 5.61 13.54 18.56
C ARG A 241 4.75 12.95 19.65
N THR A 242 4.24 13.78 20.55
CA THR A 242 3.33 13.36 21.60
C THR A 242 1.91 13.17 21.06
N ARG A 243 1.13 12.31 21.72
CA ARG A 243 -0.29 12.15 21.43
C ARG A 243 -1.05 13.48 21.51
N ARG A 244 -0.72 14.32 22.47
CA ARG A 244 -1.32 15.65 22.64
C ARG A 244 -1.13 16.55 21.41
N ASN A 245 0.08 16.59 20.86
CA ASN A 245 0.37 17.37 19.66
C ASN A 245 -0.30 16.79 18.41
N PHE A 246 -0.44 15.48 18.35
CA PHE A 246 -1.17 14.80 17.28
C PHE A 246 -2.69 15.11 17.37
N GLU A 247 -3.30 15.03 18.54
CA GLU A 247 -4.72 15.38 18.72
C GLU A 247 -5.01 16.85 18.34
N ARG A 248 -4.12 17.77 18.72
CA ARG A 248 -4.22 19.18 18.29
C ARG A 248 -4.18 19.30 16.77
N LEU A 249 -3.32 18.54 16.10
CA LEU A 249 -3.24 18.52 14.64
C LEU A 249 -4.55 18.00 14.03
N LEU A 250 -5.12 16.90 14.57
CA LEU A 250 -6.40 16.36 14.10
C LEU A 250 -7.53 17.40 14.25
N GLN A 251 -7.57 18.15 15.36
CA GLN A 251 -8.56 19.21 15.55
C GLN A 251 -8.47 20.25 14.43
N ILE A 252 -7.25 20.66 14.04
CA ILE A 252 -7.07 21.62 12.94
C ILE A 252 -7.47 21.01 11.59
N CYS A 253 -7.14 19.74 11.35
CA CYS A 253 -7.46 19.06 10.09
C CYS A 253 -8.97 18.89 9.86
N PHE A 254 -9.74 18.67 10.93
CA PHE A 254 -11.16 18.28 10.84
C PHE A 254 -12.14 19.29 11.46
N ALA A 255 -11.66 20.48 11.86
CA ALA A 255 -12.50 21.57 12.37
C ALA A 255 -13.53 22.07 11.35
#